data_a5436addbc141a2ea98a949bbe03af70
#
_entry.id   a5436addbc141a2ea98a949bbe03af70
#
_cell.length_a   1.000
_cell.length_b   1.000
_cell.length_c   1.000
_cell.angle_alpha   90.00
_cell.angle_beta   90.00
_cell.angle_gamma   90.00
#
_symmetry.space_group_name_H-M   'P 1'
#
loop_
_entity.id
_entity.type
_entity.pdbx_description
1 polymer ?
#
loop_
_entity_poly.entity_id
_entity_poly.type
_entity_poly.pdbx_seq_one_letter_code
_entity_poly.pdbx_strand_id
1 'polypeptide(L)'
;MKNEMYSIKSVTSTIFILFVISIFSLHSQDYLITFAGAGASTTVDSVKIENLMQGTKLKMKGSDILRLTVVTGIEAMSENETGKISFYPNPMKDYAKMQFVLPEPGETMVSLYDISGREITHTKDLLTGGKHVYAINGLKEGIYLAKVNSGRYSCSGSLISSGSQNAGVKIVYENTLALQEKQRDSKGTNEEKVMQYNTGDRLLLKGIAGIHSTVVMDVPTSGKTITFNFIPCTDGDGNNYSIVQIGSAKGDSDSMAVQTWTVENLRTTKLSNGTPINFVDSKAEWWTYTTPAYCYYGNNSNYAGDYGALYNGYAVYSNKLCPAGWHVPGQVEWTLLVNFLGGANSAGGKLKETGSAHWGSITIGATNETGFTAIPGGSRDSQFRGIGDFSWWWTKTAPQSSPGSLYSFYLWTGDDAAHFNQAGMGERGYSIRCVQDW
;
A
#
# COMPACT_ATOMS: atom_id res chain seq x y z
N MET A 1 17.20 -30.35 97.15
CA MET A 1 16.29 -30.32 95.98
C MET A 1 16.91 -29.33 95.01
N LYS A 2 17.51 -29.85 93.94
CA LYS A 2 18.29 -29.06 92.96
C LYS A 2 17.42 -28.60 91.87
N ASN A 3 17.37 -27.30 91.58
CA ASN A 3 16.78 -26.72 90.39
C ASN A 3 17.80 -26.78 89.28
N GLU A 4 17.47 -27.51 88.17
CA GLU A 4 18.22 -27.40 86.90
C GLU A 4 17.55 -26.40 85.98
N MET A 5 18.34 -25.39 85.64
CA MET A 5 17.96 -24.35 84.66
C MET A 5 18.42 -24.76 83.26
N TYR A 6 17.48 -25.03 82.40
CA TYR A 6 17.77 -25.32 80.95
C TYR A 6 17.98 -24.00 80.21
N SER A 7 19.16 -23.82 79.67
CA SER A 7 19.53 -22.76 78.78
C SER A 7 19.06 -23.06 77.39
N ILE A 8 18.14 -22.28 76.85
CA ILE A 8 17.70 -22.37 75.44
C ILE A 8 18.69 -21.57 74.59
N LYS A 9 19.52 -22.27 73.81
CA LYS A 9 20.35 -21.60 72.78
C LYS A 9 19.46 -21.34 71.54
N SER A 10 19.26 -20.04 71.25
CA SER A 10 18.65 -19.56 70.03
C SER A 10 19.58 -19.84 68.85
N VAL A 11 19.15 -20.72 67.95
CA VAL A 11 19.79 -20.93 66.62
C VAL A 11 19.09 -20.01 65.63
N THR A 12 19.70 -18.87 65.33
CA THR A 12 19.28 -18.00 64.24
C THR A 12 19.74 -18.62 62.93
N SER A 13 18.80 -19.29 62.26
CA SER A 13 19.00 -19.81 60.88
C SER A 13 18.82 -18.67 59.89
N THR A 14 19.94 -18.16 59.35
CA THR A 14 19.94 -17.15 58.28
C THR A 14 19.65 -17.88 56.97
N ILE A 15 18.41 -17.78 56.48
CA ILE A 15 18.04 -18.28 55.16
C ILE A 15 18.54 -17.25 54.13
N PHE A 16 19.62 -17.58 53.43
CA PHE A 16 20.12 -16.84 52.27
C PHE A 16 19.22 -17.22 51.07
N ILE A 17 18.25 -16.39 50.75
CA ILE A 17 17.45 -16.51 49.51
C ILE A 17 18.35 -16.04 48.37
N LEU A 18 18.94 -16.99 47.62
CA LEU A 18 19.56 -16.73 46.33
C LEU A 18 18.46 -16.36 45.33
N PHE A 19 18.28 -15.07 45.10
CA PHE A 19 17.50 -14.59 43.95
C PHE A 19 18.34 -14.83 42.70
N VAL A 20 18.13 -15.97 42.02
CA VAL A 20 18.64 -16.19 40.69
C VAL A 20 17.84 -15.29 39.77
N ILE A 21 18.36 -14.09 39.52
CA ILE A 21 17.88 -13.24 38.42
C ILE A 21 18.33 -13.94 37.15
N SER A 22 17.44 -14.79 36.57
CA SER A 22 17.57 -15.23 35.20
C SER A 22 17.43 -13.99 34.31
N ILE A 23 18.57 -13.47 33.90
CA ILE A 23 18.65 -12.48 32.83
C ILE A 23 18.17 -13.22 31.57
N PHE A 24 16.86 -13.17 31.30
CA PHE A 24 16.36 -13.50 29.99
C PHE A 24 16.95 -12.44 29.05
N SER A 25 18.01 -12.79 28.36
CA SER A 25 18.43 -12.06 27.19
C SER A 25 17.24 -12.08 26.23
N LEU A 26 16.48 -10.99 26.14
CA LEU A 26 15.53 -10.78 25.07
C LEU A 26 16.35 -10.75 23.77
N HIS A 27 16.55 -11.91 23.17
CA HIS A 27 17.05 -11.97 21.80
C HIS A 27 15.91 -11.49 20.93
N SER A 28 16.13 -10.41 20.21
CA SER A 28 15.32 -10.03 19.06
C SER A 28 15.21 -11.27 18.16
N GLN A 29 14.02 -11.82 18.04
CA GLN A 29 13.81 -13.00 17.21
C GLN A 29 13.60 -12.53 15.78
N ASP A 30 14.68 -12.50 14.99
CA ASP A 30 14.60 -12.20 13.57
C ASP A 30 13.80 -13.28 12.84
N TYR A 31 12.94 -12.88 11.91
CA TYR A 31 12.22 -13.81 11.06
C TYR A 31 12.94 -13.95 9.72
N LEU A 32 13.33 -15.17 9.37
CA LEU A 32 13.93 -15.48 8.08
C LEU A 32 12.84 -15.91 7.11
N ILE A 33 12.63 -15.12 6.08
CA ILE A 33 11.63 -15.38 5.04
C ILE A 33 12.35 -15.79 3.76
N THR A 34 11.96 -16.92 3.22
CA THR A 34 12.41 -17.44 1.93
C THR A 34 11.25 -17.45 0.93
N PHE A 35 11.55 -17.66 -0.34
CA PHE A 35 10.57 -17.57 -1.40
C PHE A 35 10.58 -18.81 -2.27
N ALA A 36 9.39 -19.24 -2.69
CA ALA A 36 9.18 -20.34 -3.62
C ALA A 36 8.12 -19.96 -4.67
N GLY A 37 8.22 -20.56 -5.84
CA GLY A 37 7.22 -20.44 -6.89
C GLY A 37 6.38 -21.69 -7.00
N ALA A 38 5.15 -21.55 -7.48
CA ALA A 38 4.24 -22.62 -7.86
C ALA A 38 3.43 -22.22 -9.10
N GLY A 39 2.73 -23.17 -9.73
CA GLY A 39 1.95 -22.94 -10.94
C GLY A 39 2.82 -22.81 -12.18
N ALA A 40 2.71 -21.69 -12.90
CA ALA A 40 3.44 -21.47 -14.17
C ALA A 40 4.97 -21.38 -14.01
N SER A 41 5.48 -21.17 -12.82
CA SER A 41 6.91 -21.20 -12.51
C SER A 41 7.16 -21.73 -11.10
N THR A 42 8.14 -22.60 -10.95
CA THR A 42 8.63 -23.10 -9.65
C THR A 42 9.79 -22.25 -9.10
N THR A 43 10.31 -21.32 -9.90
CA THR A 43 11.37 -20.39 -9.50
C THR A 43 10.82 -18.99 -9.34
N VAL A 44 11.50 -18.18 -8.52
CA VAL A 44 11.22 -16.76 -8.32
C VAL A 44 12.46 -15.99 -8.76
N ASP A 45 12.35 -15.09 -9.72
CA ASP A 45 13.49 -14.29 -10.20
C ASP A 45 13.80 -13.14 -9.24
N SER A 46 12.75 -12.43 -8.81
CA SER A 46 12.89 -11.33 -7.85
C SER A 46 11.63 -11.14 -7.02
N VAL A 47 11.81 -10.52 -5.86
CA VAL A 47 10.71 -10.13 -4.97
C VAL A 47 10.82 -8.64 -4.69
N LYS A 48 9.69 -7.93 -4.86
CA LYS A 48 9.52 -6.56 -4.35
C LYS A 48 8.70 -6.65 -3.06
N ILE A 49 9.19 -6.04 -2.00
CA ILE A 49 8.58 -6.08 -0.68
C ILE A 49 8.26 -4.65 -0.27
N GLU A 50 7.07 -4.45 0.23
CA GLU A 50 6.64 -3.18 0.81
C GLU A 50 6.03 -3.45 2.19
N ASN A 51 6.56 -2.81 3.22
CA ASN A 51 5.93 -2.77 4.54
C ASN A 51 4.89 -1.65 4.53
N LEU A 52 3.61 -1.99 4.47
CA LEU A 52 2.51 -1.02 4.33
C LEU A 52 2.32 -0.14 5.57
N MET A 53 2.80 -0.59 6.74
CA MET A 53 2.69 0.16 7.99
C MET A 53 3.83 1.17 8.14
N GLN A 54 5.03 0.84 7.64
CA GLN A 54 6.21 1.70 7.72
C GLN A 54 6.51 2.41 6.40
N GLY A 55 5.87 1.97 5.28
CA GLY A 55 6.11 2.46 3.92
C GLY A 55 7.52 2.13 3.38
N THR A 56 8.29 1.28 4.05
CA THR A 56 9.62 0.86 3.60
C THR A 56 9.52 -0.12 2.43
N LYS A 57 10.42 0.00 1.45
CA LYS A 57 10.41 -0.83 0.24
C LYS A 57 11.78 -1.48 0.03
N LEU A 58 11.78 -2.73 -0.41
CA LEU A 58 12.98 -3.50 -0.72
C LEU A 58 12.76 -4.29 -2.00
N LYS A 59 13.81 -4.42 -2.82
CA LYS A 59 13.86 -5.32 -3.97
C LYS A 59 15.05 -6.27 -3.81
N MET A 60 14.82 -7.57 -4.03
CA MET A 60 15.82 -8.60 -3.87
C MET A 60 15.64 -9.72 -4.90
N LYS A 61 16.64 -10.61 -5.05
CA LYS A 61 16.50 -11.83 -5.86
C LYS A 61 15.58 -12.82 -5.14
N GLY A 62 14.90 -13.66 -5.90
CA GLY A 62 14.04 -14.71 -5.31
C GLY A 62 14.79 -15.77 -4.52
N SER A 63 16.09 -15.93 -4.79
CA SER A 63 16.98 -16.83 -4.04
C SER A 63 17.54 -16.23 -2.75
N ASP A 64 17.43 -14.91 -2.55
CA ASP A 64 17.93 -14.25 -1.35
C ASP A 64 17.03 -14.55 -0.15
N ILE A 65 17.56 -14.35 1.06
CA ILE A 65 16.81 -14.52 2.31
C ILE A 65 16.47 -13.13 2.83
N LEU A 66 15.18 -12.88 3.07
CA LEU A 66 14.73 -11.68 3.77
C LEU A 66 14.82 -11.93 5.29
N ARG A 67 15.68 -11.19 5.96
CA ARG A 67 15.70 -11.12 7.41
C ARG A 67 14.84 -9.95 7.87
N LEU A 68 13.77 -10.25 8.55
CA LEU A 68 12.95 -9.26 9.26
C LEU A 68 13.54 -9.11 10.65
N THR A 69 14.16 -7.97 10.91
CA THR A 69 14.70 -7.65 12.23
C THR A 69 13.57 -7.14 13.09
N VAL A 70 13.09 -8.02 13.98
CA VAL A 70 11.99 -7.67 14.89
C VAL A 70 12.51 -6.74 15.97
N VAL A 71 12.05 -5.54 15.98
CA VAL A 71 12.31 -4.60 17.10
C VAL A 71 11.47 -5.09 18.28
N THR A 72 12.02 -6.01 19.09
CA THR A 72 11.45 -6.43 20.36
C THR A 72 11.91 -5.45 21.44
N GLY A 73 11.27 -4.38 21.54
CA GLY A 73 11.49 -3.34 22.53
C GLY A 73 11.08 -2.05 21.89
N ILE A 74 10.20 -1.35 22.55
CA ILE A 74 10.40 0.08 22.67
C ILE A 74 11.86 0.15 23.13
N GLU A 75 12.84 0.48 22.22
CA GLU A 75 13.95 1.26 22.70
C GLU A 75 13.26 2.33 23.51
N ALA A 76 13.44 2.29 24.82
CA ALA A 76 12.83 3.27 25.71
C ALA A 76 13.25 4.59 25.08
N MET A 77 12.29 5.20 24.34
CA MET A 77 12.56 6.43 23.59
C MET A 77 13.20 7.29 24.63
N SER A 78 14.46 7.65 24.47
CA SER A 78 15.09 8.50 25.43
C SER A 78 14.16 9.70 25.47
N GLU A 79 13.62 10.03 26.65
CA GLU A 79 12.67 11.14 26.85
C GLU A 79 13.19 12.44 26.23
N ASN A 80 14.45 12.45 25.79
CA ASN A 80 15.14 13.53 25.11
C ASN A 80 14.81 13.68 23.61
N GLU A 81 14.21 12.71 22.89
CA GLU A 81 13.91 12.84 21.46
C GLU A 81 12.43 13.13 21.18
N THR A 82 11.52 12.77 22.09
CA THR A 82 10.11 13.14 22.02
C THR A 82 9.95 14.64 22.29
N GLY A 83 9.26 15.33 21.40
CA GLY A 83 9.01 16.78 21.55
C GLY A 83 10.03 17.69 20.86
N LYS A 84 10.99 17.14 20.11
CA LYS A 84 11.98 17.91 19.35
C LYS A 84 11.85 17.64 17.85
N ILE A 85 12.06 18.71 17.07
CA ILE A 85 12.27 18.60 15.62
C ILE A 85 13.75 18.88 15.37
N SER A 86 14.41 18.01 14.61
CA SER A 86 15.77 18.22 14.14
C SER A 86 15.79 18.47 12.63
N PHE A 87 16.76 19.28 12.20
CA PHE A 87 16.95 19.64 10.78
C PHE A 87 18.39 19.37 10.35
N TYR A 88 18.55 18.80 9.15
CA TYR A 88 19.87 18.60 8.58
C TYR A 88 19.84 18.68 7.05
N PRO A 89 20.73 19.51 6.44
CA PRO A 89 21.58 20.51 7.11
C PRO A 89 20.79 21.67 7.71
N ASN A 90 21.29 22.26 8.78
CA ASN A 90 20.80 23.52 9.36
C ASN A 90 22.00 24.38 9.75
N PRO A 91 22.31 25.46 9.07
CA PRO A 91 21.53 26.11 8.00
C PRO A 91 21.42 25.27 6.70
N MET A 92 20.24 25.33 6.08
CA MET A 92 20.03 24.75 4.75
C MET A 92 20.45 25.73 3.64
N LYS A 93 20.81 25.17 2.45
CA LYS A 93 21.01 25.94 1.23
C LYS A 93 19.87 25.71 0.24
N ASP A 94 19.76 24.50 -0.29
CA ASP A 94 18.75 24.13 -1.29
C ASP A 94 17.62 23.30 -0.69
N TYR A 95 17.94 22.44 0.28
CA TYR A 95 16.98 21.60 1.00
C TYR A 95 17.45 21.30 2.43
N ALA A 96 16.54 20.91 3.29
CA ALA A 96 16.82 20.30 4.58
C ALA A 96 15.89 19.10 4.82
N LYS A 97 16.39 18.12 5.53
CA LYS A 97 15.57 17.06 6.12
C LYS A 97 15.12 17.50 7.50
N MET A 98 13.81 17.46 7.72
CA MET A 98 13.17 17.67 9.00
C MET A 98 12.83 16.31 9.62
N GLN A 99 13.23 16.05 10.84
CA GLN A 99 13.02 14.79 11.51
C GLN A 99 12.37 15.00 12.87
N PHE A 100 11.38 14.18 13.19
CA PHE A 100 10.72 14.15 14.51
C PHE A 100 10.22 12.73 14.83
N VAL A 101 9.80 12.54 16.08
CA VAL A 101 9.28 11.25 16.56
C VAL A 101 7.87 11.46 17.09
N LEU A 102 6.91 10.69 16.59
CA LEU A 102 5.53 10.65 17.11
C LEU A 102 5.40 9.57 18.18
N PRO A 103 4.83 9.86 19.34
CA PRO A 103 4.61 8.87 20.39
C PRO A 103 3.51 7.85 20.00
N GLU A 104 2.52 8.28 19.22
CA GLU A 104 1.36 7.47 18.85
C GLU A 104 0.97 7.74 17.38
N PRO A 105 0.33 6.77 16.69
CA PRO A 105 -0.16 6.99 15.34
C PRO A 105 -1.31 7.99 15.33
N GLY A 106 -1.39 8.80 14.26
CA GLY A 106 -2.47 9.77 14.12
C GLY A 106 -2.35 10.66 12.90
N GLU A 107 -3.44 11.38 12.65
CA GLU A 107 -3.45 12.46 11.66
C GLU A 107 -2.50 13.55 12.13
N THR A 108 -1.47 13.82 11.31
CA THR A 108 -0.36 14.71 11.65
C THR A 108 -0.29 15.86 10.67
N MET A 109 -0.34 17.07 11.19
CA MET A 109 -0.14 18.29 10.42
C MET A 109 1.28 18.80 10.65
N VAL A 110 2.01 19.02 9.57
CA VAL A 110 3.34 19.63 9.55
C VAL A 110 3.22 20.98 8.88
N SER A 111 3.42 22.06 9.63
CA SER A 111 3.31 23.45 9.14
C SER A 111 4.64 24.18 9.26
N LEU A 112 4.90 25.08 8.34
CA LEU A 112 6.08 25.94 8.32
C LEU A 112 5.66 27.41 8.34
N TYR A 113 6.26 28.18 9.24
CA TYR A 113 5.97 29.60 9.45
C TYR A 113 7.23 30.45 9.24
N ASP A 114 7.06 31.69 8.80
CA ASP A 114 8.11 32.68 8.86
C ASP A 114 8.21 33.31 10.28
N ILE A 115 9.22 34.12 10.49
CA ILE A 115 9.47 34.76 11.80
C ILE A 115 8.34 35.73 12.23
N SER A 116 7.47 36.15 11.32
CA SER A 116 6.29 36.98 11.64
C SER A 116 5.09 36.13 12.10
N GLY A 117 5.21 34.80 12.07
CA GLY A 117 4.13 33.88 12.40
C GLY A 117 3.16 33.60 11.25
N ARG A 118 3.47 34.06 10.04
CA ARG A 118 2.69 33.77 8.84
C ARG A 118 3.01 32.37 8.35
N GLU A 119 1.97 31.56 8.15
CA GLU A 119 2.12 30.24 7.54
C GLU A 119 2.58 30.34 6.09
N ILE A 120 3.66 29.63 5.78
CA ILE A 120 4.23 29.55 4.43
C ILE A 120 3.65 28.38 3.65
N THR A 121 3.56 27.23 4.29
CA THR A 121 3.02 25.98 3.72
C THR A 121 2.74 24.97 4.82
N HIS A 122 1.88 24.01 4.54
CA HIS A 122 1.67 22.85 5.40
C HIS A 122 1.44 21.58 4.58
N THR A 123 1.58 20.43 5.22
CA THR A 123 1.12 19.13 4.73
C THR A 123 0.41 18.40 5.85
N LYS A 124 -0.46 17.45 5.48
CA LYS A 124 -1.26 16.67 6.41
C LYS A 124 -1.17 15.20 5.99
N ASP A 125 -0.69 14.35 6.88
CA ASP A 125 -0.44 12.95 6.63
C ASP A 125 -0.97 12.10 7.79
N LEU A 126 -1.43 10.89 7.50
CA LEU A 126 -1.72 9.90 8.52
C LEU A 126 -0.43 9.14 8.82
N LEU A 127 0.16 9.40 9.97
CA LEU A 127 1.46 8.83 10.35
C LEU A 127 1.30 7.78 11.45
N THR A 128 2.20 6.79 11.43
CA THR A 128 2.35 5.82 12.53
C THR A 128 3.08 6.43 13.73
N GLY A 129 3.09 5.75 14.87
CA GLY A 129 4.05 6.07 15.92
C GLY A 129 5.48 5.77 15.45
N GLY A 130 6.45 6.60 15.86
CA GLY A 130 7.85 6.41 15.50
C GLY A 130 8.49 7.63 14.82
N LYS A 131 9.62 7.40 14.16
CA LYS A 131 10.46 8.43 13.54
C LYS A 131 9.98 8.75 12.12
N HIS A 132 9.81 10.04 11.83
CA HIS A 132 9.39 10.55 10.53
C HIS A 132 10.39 11.55 9.98
N VAL A 133 10.55 11.58 8.65
CA VAL A 133 11.42 12.52 7.95
C VAL A 133 10.66 13.15 6.78
N TYR A 134 10.80 14.47 6.68
CA TYR A 134 10.30 15.28 5.58
C TYR A 134 11.44 16.04 4.93
N ALA A 135 11.40 16.19 3.60
CA ALA A 135 12.25 17.13 2.88
C ALA A 135 11.56 18.48 2.79
N ILE A 136 12.27 19.55 3.14
CA ILE A 136 11.85 20.93 2.96
C ILE A 136 12.76 21.56 1.92
N ASN A 137 12.18 22.17 0.89
CA ASN A 137 12.91 22.87 -0.17
C ASN A 137 12.21 24.16 -0.60
N GLY A 138 12.89 25.00 -1.37
CA GLY A 138 12.35 26.23 -1.93
C GLY A 138 12.28 27.41 -0.95
N LEU A 139 12.92 27.33 0.23
CA LEU A 139 12.99 28.43 1.18
C LEU A 139 14.03 29.48 0.76
N LYS A 140 13.65 30.75 0.88
CA LYS A 140 14.56 31.90 0.77
C LYS A 140 15.43 32.00 2.03
N GLU A 141 16.43 32.87 1.95
CA GLU A 141 17.22 33.25 3.13
C GLU A 141 16.30 33.74 4.26
N GLY A 142 16.46 33.20 5.45
CA GLY A 142 15.66 33.56 6.61
C GLY A 142 15.64 32.49 7.70
N ILE A 143 14.90 32.79 8.75
CA ILE A 143 14.61 31.90 9.87
C ILE A 143 13.15 31.48 9.78
N TYR A 144 12.90 30.18 9.94
CA TYR A 144 11.58 29.55 9.83
C TYR A 144 11.30 28.70 11.07
N LEU A 145 10.04 28.64 11.45
CA LEU A 145 9.55 27.77 12.51
C LEU A 145 8.72 26.65 11.89
N ALA A 146 9.14 25.40 12.09
CA ALA A 146 8.29 24.26 11.78
C ALA A 146 7.53 23.81 13.03
N LYS A 147 6.27 23.40 12.83
CA LYS A 147 5.40 22.86 13.88
C LYS A 147 4.77 21.55 13.40
N VAL A 148 4.79 20.57 14.27
CA VAL A 148 4.13 19.28 14.07
C VAL A 148 3.05 19.14 15.11
N ASN A 149 1.82 18.84 14.67
CA ASN A 149 0.67 18.57 15.54
C ASN A 149 0.07 17.22 15.17
N SER A 150 -0.11 16.32 16.14
CA SER A 150 -0.77 15.03 15.96
C SER A 150 -1.59 14.69 17.21
N GLY A 151 -2.91 14.78 17.12
CA GLY A 151 -3.78 14.62 18.28
C GLY A 151 -3.43 15.59 19.41
N ARG A 152 -2.99 15.05 20.56
CA ARG A 152 -2.53 15.85 21.71
C ARG A 152 -1.04 16.18 21.66
N TYR A 153 -0.32 15.58 20.73
CA TYR A 153 1.11 15.79 20.58
C TYR A 153 1.40 17.04 19.75
N SER A 154 2.33 17.88 20.21
CA SER A 154 2.80 19.04 19.46
C SER A 154 4.28 19.25 19.73
N CYS A 155 5.05 19.47 18.68
CA CYS A 155 6.44 19.88 18.79
C CYS A 155 6.79 20.96 17.75
N SER A 156 7.88 21.70 18.00
CA SER A 156 8.35 22.74 17.10
C SER A 156 9.87 22.78 17.05
N GLY A 157 10.40 23.36 15.96
CA GLY A 157 11.83 23.52 15.78
C GLY A 157 12.14 24.64 14.78
N SER A 158 13.32 25.24 14.88
CA SER A 158 13.75 26.34 14.02
C SER A 158 14.68 25.84 12.92
N LEU A 159 14.44 26.33 11.69
CA LEU A 159 15.24 26.07 10.50
C LEU A 159 15.80 27.39 9.99
N ILE A 160 17.10 27.43 9.75
CA ILE A 160 17.76 28.57 9.10
C ILE A 160 17.98 28.21 7.64
N SER A 161 17.59 29.08 6.72
CA SER A 161 17.87 28.96 5.30
C SER A 161 18.80 30.05 4.82
N SER A 162 19.80 29.68 4.04
CA SER A 162 20.68 30.57 3.26
C SER A 162 20.40 30.45 1.75
N GLY A 163 19.24 29.89 1.38
CA GLY A 163 18.86 29.65 -0.01
C GLY A 163 18.45 30.91 -0.75
N SER A 164 18.71 30.94 -2.06
CA SER A 164 18.41 32.09 -2.95
C SER A 164 17.23 31.81 -3.87
N GLN A 165 16.58 30.63 -3.79
CA GLN A 165 15.62 30.19 -4.80
C GLN A 165 14.20 30.75 -4.60
N ASN A 166 13.56 31.10 -5.72
CA ASN A 166 12.19 31.59 -5.81
C ASN A 166 11.19 30.51 -6.22
N ALA A 167 11.55 29.23 -6.08
CA ALA A 167 10.65 28.11 -6.31
C ALA A 167 9.70 27.96 -5.11
N GLY A 168 8.43 27.64 -5.37
CA GLY A 168 7.43 27.50 -4.28
C GLY A 168 7.93 26.53 -3.20
N VAL A 169 7.70 26.88 -1.94
CA VAL A 169 8.12 26.05 -0.79
C VAL A 169 7.33 24.75 -0.77
N LYS A 170 8.03 23.63 -0.62
CA LYS A 170 7.43 22.30 -0.54
C LYS A 170 7.92 21.58 0.70
N ILE A 171 6.97 20.91 1.35
CA ILE A 171 7.23 19.91 2.40
C ILE A 171 6.82 18.57 1.79
N VAL A 172 7.76 17.64 1.69
CA VAL A 172 7.54 16.31 1.08
C VAL A 172 7.91 15.25 2.08
N TYR A 173 7.00 14.34 2.35
CA TYR A 173 7.28 13.19 3.21
C TYR A 173 8.34 12.31 2.55
N GLU A 174 9.46 12.14 3.23
CA GLU A 174 10.49 11.17 2.87
C GLU A 174 10.39 9.99 3.83
N ASN A 175 9.96 8.87 3.30
CA ASN A 175 10.00 7.64 4.08
C ASN A 175 11.46 7.27 4.36
N THR A 176 11.84 7.35 5.62
CA THR A 176 13.24 7.10 6.00
C THR A 176 13.51 5.62 5.94
N LEU A 177 14.20 5.20 4.92
CA LEU A 177 15.24 4.17 4.83
C LEU A 177 15.44 3.73 3.37
N ALA A 178 15.67 4.68 2.46
CA ALA A 178 16.49 4.36 1.30
C ALA A 178 17.96 4.37 1.74
N LEU A 179 18.40 3.28 2.34
CA LEU A 179 19.83 2.99 2.38
C LEU A 179 20.26 2.81 0.93
N GLN A 180 21.08 3.75 0.43
CA GLN A 180 21.79 3.57 -0.83
C GLN A 180 22.72 2.36 -0.68
N GLU A 181 22.25 1.19 -1.09
CA GLU A 181 23.14 0.07 -1.36
C GLU A 181 23.95 0.41 -2.60
N LYS A 182 25.24 0.65 -2.43
CA LYS A 182 26.22 0.48 -3.49
C LYS A 182 26.13 -0.98 -3.94
N GLN A 183 25.55 -1.20 -5.12
CA GLN A 183 25.60 -2.49 -5.81
C GLN A 183 27.06 -2.93 -5.93
N ARG A 184 27.45 -3.92 -5.15
CA ARG A 184 28.58 -4.78 -5.47
C ARG A 184 27.99 -5.99 -6.17
N ASP A 185 28.26 -6.11 -7.45
CA ASP A 185 28.02 -7.33 -8.21
C ASP A 185 28.86 -8.46 -7.62
N SER A 186 28.24 -9.31 -6.80
CA SER A 186 28.82 -10.59 -6.40
C SER A 186 28.03 -11.72 -7.06
N LYS A 187 28.73 -12.48 -7.90
CA LYS A 187 28.22 -13.71 -8.49
C LYS A 187 28.08 -14.79 -7.39
N GLY A 188 26.84 -15.28 -7.20
CA GLY A 188 26.60 -16.66 -6.82
C GLY A 188 26.67 -17.03 -5.34
N THR A 189 26.05 -16.24 -4.43
CA THR A 189 25.60 -16.72 -3.10
C THR A 189 24.26 -16.08 -2.78
N ASN A 190 23.34 -16.83 -2.14
CA ASN A 190 22.12 -16.29 -1.60
C ASN A 190 22.50 -15.18 -0.61
N GLU A 191 22.12 -13.95 -0.89
CA GLU A 191 22.41 -12.83 -0.01
C GLU A 191 21.29 -12.69 0.99
N GLU A 192 21.65 -12.29 2.21
CA GLU A 192 20.68 -11.91 3.21
C GLU A 192 20.41 -10.41 3.08
N LYS A 193 19.13 -10.07 2.94
CA LYS A 193 18.65 -8.69 2.90
C LYS A 193 17.84 -8.40 4.17
N VAL A 194 18.14 -7.30 4.82
CA VAL A 194 17.55 -6.92 6.11
C VAL A 194 16.45 -5.87 5.91
N MET A 195 15.31 -6.07 6.55
CA MET A 195 14.24 -5.09 6.65
C MET A 195 13.81 -4.97 8.11
N GLN A 196 13.67 -3.75 8.61
CA GLN A 196 13.08 -3.52 9.93
C GLN A 196 11.59 -3.92 9.90
N TYR A 197 11.14 -4.54 10.97
CA TYR A 197 9.81 -5.10 11.08
C TYR A 197 9.29 -4.96 12.52
N ASN A 198 8.10 -4.40 12.68
CA ASN A 198 7.39 -4.45 13.96
C ASN A 198 6.40 -5.62 13.93
N THR A 199 6.28 -6.33 15.04
CA THR A 199 5.28 -7.41 15.14
C THR A 199 3.90 -6.87 14.78
N GLY A 200 3.27 -7.48 13.78
CA GLY A 200 1.97 -7.05 13.26
C GLY A 200 2.04 -6.16 12.01
N ASP A 201 3.22 -5.74 11.58
CA ASP A 201 3.35 -5.04 10.29
C ASP A 201 2.87 -5.93 9.15
N ARG A 202 2.18 -5.32 8.19
CA ARG A 202 1.69 -6.01 7.00
C ARG A 202 2.64 -5.77 5.83
N LEU A 203 3.10 -6.87 5.25
CA LEU A 203 3.97 -6.87 4.09
C LEU A 203 3.17 -7.18 2.82
N LEU A 204 3.34 -6.35 1.80
CA LEU A 204 2.98 -6.66 0.42
C LEU A 204 4.21 -7.22 -0.27
N LEU A 205 4.14 -8.48 -0.71
CA LEU A 205 5.22 -9.17 -1.39
C LEU A 205 4.80 -9.44 -2.83
N LYS A 206 5.50 -8.87 -3.81
CA LYS A 206 5.28 -9.13 -5.24
C LYS A 206 6.41 -10.00 -5.76
N GLY A 207 6.13 -11.30 -5.94
CA GLY A 207 7.01 -12.25 -6.59
C GLY A 207 6.92 -12.11 -8.11
N ILE A 208 8.06 -12.22 -8.79
CA ILE A 208 8.19 -12.11 -10.25
C ILE A 208 8.95 -13.32 -10.77
N ALA A 209 8.42 -13.96 -11.81
CA ALA A 209 9.04 -15.08 -12.54
C ALA A 209 8.77 -14.94 -14.03
N GLY A 210 9.80 -14.54 -14.80
CA GLY A 210 9.65 -14.19 -16.21
C GLY A 210 8.63 -13.10 -16.43
N ILE A 211 7.55 -13.45 -17.13
CA ILE A 211 6.42 -12.56 -17.42
C ILE A 211 5.31 -12.59 -16.35
N HIS A 212 5.40 -13.54 -15.41
CA HIS A 212 4.38 -13.73 -14.39
C HIS A 212 4.70 -12.95 -13.13
N SER A 213 3.68 -12.44 -12.46
CA SER A 213 3.85 -11.85 -11.15
C SER A 213 2.63 -12.06 -10.26
N THR A 214 2.89 -12.33 -8.99
CA THR A 214 1.86 -12.61 -7.98
C THR A 214 2.14 -11.77 -6.73
N VAL A 215 1.08 -11.18 -6.20
CA VAL A 215 1.11 -10.45 -4.93
C VAL A 215 0.61 -11.38 -3.82
N VAL A 216 1.35 -11.40 -2.72
CA VAL A 216 0.99 -12.09 -1.48
C VAL A 216 1.02 -11.08 -0.35
N MET A 217 -0.05 -11.05 0.44
CA MET A 217 -0.12 -10.27 1.67
C MET A 217 0.22 -11.16 2.86
N ASP A 218 1.08 -10.67 3.74
CA ASP A 218 1.48 -11.42 4.91
C ASP A 218 1.72 -10.52 6.13
N VAL A 219 1.49 -11.11 7.31
CA VAL A 219 1.85 -10.54 8.62
C VAL A 219 2.73 -11.58 9.31
N PRO A 220 4.04 -11.60 9.06
CA PRO A 220 4.94 -12.61 9.60
C PRO A 220 4.95 -12.62 11.13
N THR A 221 4.82 -13.82 11.70
CA THR A 221 4.95 -14.07 13.15
C THR A 221 6.11 -15.02 13.47
N SER A 222 6.74 -15.57 12.43
CA SER A 222 7.91 -16.46 12.51
C SER A 222 8.59 -16.55 11.14
N GLY A 223 9.78 -17.13 11.09
CA GLY A 223 10.43 -17.49 9.84
C GLY A 223 9.60 -18.50 9.05
N LYS A 224 9.50 -18.31 7.73
CA LYS A 224 8.73 -19.19 6.83
C LYS A 224 9.11 -19.00 5.37
N THR A 225 8.58 -19.89 4.52
CA THR A 225 8.64 -19.74 3.06
C THR A 225 7.34 -19.15 2.55
N ILE A 226 7.43 -18.05 1.78
CA ILE A 226 6.31 -17.49 1.03
C ILE A 226 6.30 -18.12 -0.35
N THR A 227 5.17 -18.74 -0.70
CA THR A 227 4.97 -19.37 -2.02
C THR A 227 4.13 -18.46 -2.91
N PHE A 228 4.68 -18.06 -4.06
CA PHE A 228 3.96 -17.31 -5.10
C PHE A 228 3.33 -18.30 -6.09
N ASN A 229 2.02 -18.36 -6.14
CA ASN A 229 1.29 -19.14 -7.14
C ASN A 229 1.18 -18.32 -8.42
N PHE A 230 2.04 -18.58 -9.40
CA PHE A 230 2.06 -17.87 -10.68
C PHE A 230 0.98 -18.43 -11.61
N ILE A 231 -0.01 -17.62 -11.92
CA ILE A 231 -1.09 -17.94 -12.85
C ILE A 231 -0.95 -17.02 -14.06
N PRO A 232 -0.94 -17.55 -15.31
CA PRO A 232 -0.85 -16.73 -16.51
C PRO A 232 -2.01 -15.73 -16.60
N CYS A 233 -1.69 -14.48 -16.82
CA CYS A 233 -2.66 -13.41 -17.03
C CYS A 233 -2.11 -12.44 -18.08
N THR A 234 -2.24 -12.83 -19.37
CA THR A 234 -1.70 -12.10 -20.52
C THR A 234 -2.82 -11.79 -21.48
N ASP A 235 -2.98 -10.52 -21.85
CA ASP A 235 -4.05 -10.06 -22.75
C ASP A 235 -3.69 -10.20 -24.23
N GLY A 236 -4.60 -9.78 -25.10
CA GLY A 236 -4.47 -9.88 -26.56
C GLY A 236 -3.33 -9.03 -27.17
N ASP A 237 -2.78 -8.08 -26.44
CA ASP A 237 -1.62 -7.28 -26.84
C ASP A 237 -0.31 -7.82 -26.26
N GLY A 238 -0.37 -8.88 -25.43
CA GLY A 238 0.80 -9.43 -24.74
C GLY A 238 1.15 -8.69 -23.44
N ASN A 239 0.27 -7.84 -22.91
CA ASN A 239 0.48 -7.25 -21.60
C ASN A 239 0.28 -8.31 -20.51
N ASN A 240 1.20 -8.36 -19.57
CA ASN A 240 1.12 -9.23 -18.41
C ASN A 240 0.63 -8.44 -17.19
N TYR A 241 -0.25 -9.05 -16.42
CA TYR A 241 -0.84 -8.46 -15.22
C TYR A 241 -0.41 -9.23 -13.98
N SER A 242 -0.08 -8.49 -12.92
CA SER A 242 0.09 -9.10 -11.61
C SER A 242 -1.25 -9.57 -11.08
N ILE A 243 -1.21 -10.63 -10.31
CA ILE A 243 -2.41 -11.21 -9.71
C ILE A 243 -2.31 -11.20 -8.19
N VAL A 244 -3.47 -11.25 -7.54
CA VAL A 244 -3.60 -11.45 -6.10
C VAL A 244 -4.74 -12.43 -5.81
N GLN A 245 -4.54 -13.31 -4.84
CA GLN A 245 -5.57 -14.22 -4.35
C GLN A 245 -6.18 -13.65 -3.08
N ILE A 246 -7.50 -13.44 -3.08
CA ILE A 246 -8.25 -12.88 -1.95
C ILE A 246 -9.36 -13.87 -1.58
N GLY A 247 -9.46 -14.21 -0.31
CA GLY A 247 -10.42 -15.16 0.20
C GLY A 247 -9.80 -16.13 1.21
N SER A 248 -10.58 -17.11 1.67
CA SER A 248 -10.13 -18.13 2.61
C SER A 248 -10.22 -19.50 1.98
N ALA A 249 -9.13 -20.27 2.04
CA ALA A 249 -9.11 -21.67 1.64
C ALA A 249 -9.82 -22.62 2.63
N LYS A 250 -10.19 -22.10 3.82
CA LYS A 250 -10.97 -22.87 4.80
C LYS A 250 -12.42 -22.84 4.40
N GLY A 251 -12.97 -24.00 4.02
CA GLY A 251 -14.38 -24.15 3.62
C GLY A 251 -15.39 -24.02 4.77
N ASP A 252 -15.24 -23.01 5.62
CA ASP A 252 -16.26 -22.64 6.57
C ASP A 252 -17.43 -22.00 5.79
N SER A 253 -18.65 -22.30 6.15
CA SER A 253 -19.87 -21.88 5.45
C SER A 253 -20.02 -20.36 5.25
N ASP A 254 -19.23 -19.56 5.97
CA ASP A 254 -19.21 -18.10 5.92
C ASP A 254 -17.98 -17.51 5.21
N SER A 255 -17.08 -18.36 4.68
CA SER A 255 -15.86 -17.91 4.02
C SER A 255 -16.05 -17.84 2.50
N MET A 256 -15.70 -16.70 1.91
CA MET A 256 -15.61 -16.57 0.45
C MET A 256 -14.55 -17.54 -0.08
N ALA A 257 -14.92 -18.37 -1.09
CA ALA A 257 -13.93 -19.11 -1.86
C ALA A 257 -12.87 -18.14 -2.41
N VAL A 258 -11.62 -18.61 -2.52
CA VAL A 258 -10.53 -17.75 -3.02
C VAL A 258 -10.84 -17.28 -4.42
N GLN A 259 -10.87 -15.97 -4.61
CA GLN A 259 -10.94 -15.32 -5.91
C GLN A 259 -9.55 -14.82 -6.31
N THR A 260 -9.17 -15.01 -7.56
CA THR A 260 -7.90 -14.48 -8.10
C THR A 260 -8.21 -13.27 -8.98
N TRP A 261 -7.65 -12.10 -8.63
CA TRP A 261 -7.89 -10.82 -9.28
C TRP A 261 -6.64 -10.27 -9.94
N THR A 262 -6.80 -9.50 -11.02
CA THR A 262 -5.70 -8.65 -11.52
C THR A 262 -5.44 -7.51 -10.55
N VAL A 263 -4.17 -7.18 -10.32
CA VAL A 263 -3.74 -6.07 -9.44
C VAL A 263 -3.72 -4.73 -10.20
N GLU A 264 -3.49 -4.77 -11.50
CA GLU A 264 -3.54 -3.59 -12.38
C GLU A 264 -4.87 -3.53 -13.14
N ASN A 265 -5.28 -2.31 -13.52
CA ASN A 265 -6.37 -2.10 -14.46
C ASN A 265 -5.96 -2.58 -15.86
N LEU A 266 -6.91 -3.15 -16.59
CA LEU A 266 -6.69 -3.63 -17.94
C LEU A 266 -6.30 -2.48 -18.88
N ARG A 267 -5.37 -2.76 -19.82
CA ARG A 267 -4.87 -1.77 -20.81
C ARG A 267 -4.84 -2.33 -22.25
N THR A 268 -5.53 -3.43 -22.49
CA THR A 268 -5.57 -4.07 -23.82
C THR A 268 -6.27 -3.19 -24.85
N THR A 269 -5.75 -3.22 -26.07
CA THR A 269 -6.36 -2.61 -27.26
C THR A 269 -7.01 -3.65 -28.17
N LYS A 270 -6.98 -4.94 -27.75
CA LYS A 270 -7.57 -6.07 -28.47
C LYS A 270 -8.42 -6.93 -27.54
N LEU A 271 -9.47 -7.49 -28.09
CA LEU A 271 -10.22 -8.57 -27.46
C LEU A 271 -9.35 -9.84 -27.40
N SER A 272 -9.69 -10.79 -26.52
CA SER A 272 -8.93 -12.04 -26.32
C SER A 272 -8.86 -12.93 -27.57
N ASN A 273 -9.72 -12.70 -28.57
CA ASN A 273 -9.67 -13.36 -29.86
C ASN A 273 -8.84 -12.60 -30.93
N GLY A 274 -8.10 -11.57 -30.52
CA GLY A 274 -7.25 -10.75 -31.38
C GLY A 274 -7.98 -9.62 -32.14
N THR A 275 -9.31 -9.50 -32.01
CA THR A 275 -10.08 -8.42 -32.67
C THR A 275 -9.68 -7.07 -32.07
N PRO A 276 -9.26 -6.06 -32.85
CA PRO A 276 -8.96 -4.73 -32.34
C PRO A 276 -10.16 -4.06 -31.69
N ILE A 277 -9.94 -3.35 -30.62
CA ILE A 277 -10.90 -2.44 -29.98
C ILE A 277 -10.63 -1.03 -30.50
N ASN A 278 -11.67 -0.29 -30.85
CA ASN A 278 -11.49 1.03 -31.41
C ASN A 278 -11.08 2.05 -30.34
N PHE A 279 -10.02 2.80 -30.62
CA PHE A 279 -9.68 4.00 -29.83
C PHE A 279 -10.60 5.14 -30.24
N VAL A 280 -11.35 5.69 -29.28
CA VAL A 280 -12.31 6.76 -29.52
C VAL A 280 -11.97 7.93 -28.60
N ASP A 281 -11.41 9.00 -29.14
CA ASP A 281 -11.04 10.23 -28.41
C ASP A 281 -12.15 11.28 -28.44
N SER A 282 -12.92 11.33 -29.52
CA SER A 282 -14.03 12.27 -29.73
C SER A 282 -15.16 12.03 -28.72
N LYS A 283 -15.60 13.10 -28.07
CA LYS A 283 -16.77 13.08 -27.18
C LYS A 283 -18.06 12.71 -27.92
N ALA A 284 -18.27 13.28 -29.09
CA ALA A 284 -19.48 13.07 -29.88
C ALA A 284 -19.57 11.62 -30.37
N GLU A 285 -18.46 11.07 -30.85
CA GLU A 285 -18.38 9.68 -31.26
C GLU A 285 -18.56 8.72 -30.10
N TRP A 286 -17.95 8.99 -28.94
CA TRP A 286 -18.07 8.12 -27.76
C TRP A 286 -19.52 7.83 -27.39
N TRP A 287 -20.38 8.86 -27.38
CA TRP A 287 -21.80 8.74 -27.02
C TRP A 287 -22.64 7.91 -28.02
N THR A 288 -22.21 7.90 -29.25
CA THR A 288 -22.93 7.19 -30.32
C THR A 288 -22.33 5.82 -30.63
N TYR A 289 -21.22 5.47 -29.98
CA TYR A 289 -20.48 4.24 -30.25
C TYR A 289 -21.18 3.04 -29.61
N THR A 290 -21.61 2.08 -30.44
CA THR A 290 -22.36 0.88 -30.03
C THR A 290 -21.57 -0.42 -30.19
N THR A 291 -20.24 -0.32 -30.40
CA THR A 291 -19.32 -1.44 -30.49
C THR A 291 -18.20 -1.25 -29.43
N PRO A 292 -17.36 -2.29 -29.17
CA PRO A 292 -16.24 -2.17 -28.27
C PRO A 292 -15.35 -0.96 -28.56
N ALA A 293 -15.15 -0.11 -27.55
CA ALA A 293 -14.29 1.06 -27.62
C ALA A 293 -13.52 1.29 -26.33
N TYR A 294 -12.38 1.93 -26.45
CA TYR A 294 -11.56 2.37 -25.33
C TYR A 294 -10.98 3.77 -25.55
N CYS A 295 -10.54 4.38 -24.47
CA CYS A 295 -9.67 5.55 -24.48
C CYS A 295 -8.74 5.50 -23.25
N TYR A 296 -7.77 6.41 -23.19
CA TYR A 296 -7.03 6.69 -21.98
C TYR A 296 -7.61 7.91 -21.29
N TYR A 297 -7.37 8.06 -19.99
CA TYR A 297 -7.80 9.27 -19.29
C TYR A 297 -7.20 10.52 -19.95
N GLY A 298 -8.04 11.53 -20.19
CA GLY A 298 -7.64 12.73 -20.92
C GLY A 298 -7.16 12.48 -22.35
N ASN A 299 -7.45 11.33 -22.95
CA ASN A 299 -6.92 10.84 -24.24
C ASN A 299 -5.37 10.80 -24.27
N ASN A 300 -4.73 10.68 -23.13
CA ASN A 300 -3.28 10.68 -22.99
C ASN A 300 -2.76 9.26 -22.70
N SER A 301 -2.05 8.68 -23.66
CA SER A 301 -1.49 7.33 -23.56
C SER A 301 -0.44 7.16 -22.44
N ASN A 302 0.12 8.24 -21.92
CA ASN A 302 1.04 8.17 -20.77
C ASN A 302 0.36 7.62 -19.51
N TYR A 303 -0.96 7.71 -19.40
CA TYR A 303 -1.73 7.12 -18.30
C TYR A 303 -1.96 5.62 -18.42
N ALA A 304 -1.66 5.02 -19.57
CA ALA A 304 -1.92 3.59 -19.83
C ALA A 304 -1.14 2.66 -18.87
N GLY A 305 0.10 3.03 -18.54
CA GLY A 305 0.98 2.23 -17.67
C GLY A 305 0.45 2.10 -16.25
N ASP A 306 0.04 3.20 -15.66
CA ASP A 306 -0.38 3.28 -14.27
C ASP A 306 -1.89 3.01 -14.13
N TYR A 307 -2.72 3.76 -14.87
CA TYR A 307 -4.18 3.74 -14.67
C TYR A 307 -4.93 2.78 -15.57
N GLY A 308 -4.25 2.21 -16.59
CA GLY A 308 -4.90 1.37 -17.60
C GLY A 308 -5.72 2.17 -18.61
N ALA A 309 -6.68 1.51 -19.24
CA ALA A 309 -7.61 2.12 -20.18
C ALA A 309 -9.03 2.20 -19.61
N LEU A 310 -9.81 3.13 -20.14
CA LEU A 310 -11.24 3.27 -19.88
C LEU A 310 -12.01 2.66 -21.05
N TYR A 311 -12.87 1.69 -20.79
CA TYR A 311 -13.64 0.96 -21.78
C TYR A 311 -15.11 1.34 -21.71
N ASN A 312 -15.81 1.31 -22.85
CA ASN A 312 -17.27 1.40 -22.84
C ASN A 312 -17.90 0.05 -22.43
N GLY A 313 -19.19 0.06 -22.09
CA GLY A 313 -19.90 -1.15 -21.69
C GLY A 313 -20.04 -2.19 -22.82
N TYR A 314 -19.97 -1.78 -24.09
CA TYR A 314 -20.01 -2.72 -25.23
C TYR A 314 -18.74 -3.58 -25.27
N ALA A 315 -17.59 -3.06 -24.86
CA ALA A 315 -16.37 -3.86 -24.71
C ALA A 315 -16.56 -4.96 -23.65
N VAL A 316 -17.19 -4.62 -22.52
CA VAL A 316 -17.55 -5.59 -21.46
C VAL A 316 -18.55 -6.63 -21.97
N TYR A 317 -19.60 -6.18 -22.66
CA TYR A 317 -20.66 -7.04 -23.19
C TYR A 317 -20.15 -8.05 -24.23
N SER A 318 -19.01 -7.79 -24.86
CA SER A 318 -18.37 -8.74 -25.80
C SER A 318 -17.98 -10.06 -25.11
N ASN A 319 -17.85 -10.12 -23.81
CA ASN A 319 -17.34 -11.25 -23.01
C ASN A 319 -15.93 -11.73 -23.45
N LYS A 320 -15.16 -10.88 -24.15
CA LYS A 320 -13.83 -11.19 -24.68
C LYS A 320 -12.78 -10.16 -24.30
N LEU A 321 -13.08 -9.31 -23.32
CA LEU A 321 -12.20 -8.21 -22.97
C LEU A 321 -11.01 -8.66 -22.09
N CYS A 322 -11.26 -9.53 -21.12
CA CYS A 322 -10.21 -10.07 -20.26
C CYS A 322 -9.34 -11.13 -20.96
N PRO A 323 -8.14 -11.41 -20.46
CA PRO A 323 -7.29 -12.51 -20.93
C PRO A 323 -8.02 -13.86 -20.99
N ALA A 324 -7.51 -14.81 -21.77
CA ALA A 324 -8.05 -16.18 -21.80
C ALA A 324 -7.96 -16.82 -20.41
N GLY A 325 -9.05 -17.45 -19.93
CA GLY A 325 -9.19 -17.99 -18.57
C GLY A 325 -9.53 -16.95 -17.51
N TRP A 326 -9.90 -15.73 -17.97
CA TRP A 326 -10.30 -14.62 -17.12
C TRP A 326 -11.55 -13.93 -17.67
N HIS A 327 -12.33 -13.32 -16.81
CA HIS A 327 -13.52 -12.56 -17.22
C HIS A 327 -13.66 -11.26 -16.44
N VAL A 328 -14.47 -10.35 -16.95
CA VAL A 328 -14.89 -9.15 -16.23
C VAL A 328 -15.82 -9.58 -15.09
N PRO A 329 -15.53 -9.24 -13.82
CA PRO A 329 -16.31 -9.72 -12.69
C PRO A 329 -17.76 -9.26 -12.75
N GLY A 330 -18.66 -10.13 -12.32
CA GLY A 330 -20.06 -9.80 -12.12
C GLY A 330 -20.31 -9.11 -10.78
N GLN A 331 -21.52 -8.59 -10.60
CA GLN A 331 -21.93 -7.98 -9.33
C GLN A 331 -21.80 -8.97 -8.15
N VAL A 332 -22.07 -10.25 -8.38
CA VAL A 332 -21.98 -11.29 -7.35
C VAL A 332 -20.55 -11.43 -6.84
N GLU A 333 -19.55 -11.47 -7.73
CA GLU A 333 -18.14 -11.63 -7.37
C GLU A 333 -17.64 -10.41 -6.58
N TRP A 334 -18.00 -9.20 -6.98
CA TRP A 334 -17.74 -7.99 -6.22
C TRP A 334 -18.43 -8.01 -4.86
N THR A 335 -19.69 -8.46 -4.79
CA THR A 335 -20.45 -8.55 -3.53
C THR A 335 -19.81 -9.54 -2.56
N LEU A 336 -19.37 -10.70 -3.06
CA LEU A 336 -18.65 -11.70 -2.26
C LEU A 336 -17.36 -11.12 -1.70
N LEU A 337 -16.58 -10.42 -2.54
CA LEU A 337 -15.35 -9.74 -2.10
C LEU A 337 -15.65 -8.70 -1.01
N VAL A 338 -16.64 -7.83 -1.23
CA VAL A 338 -17.05 -6.80 -0.27
C VAL A 338 -17.50 -7.41 1.06
N ASN A 339 -18.31 -8.47 1.03
CA ASN A 339 -18.78 -9.14 2.23
C ASN A 339 -17.62 -9.80 3.00
N PHE A 340 -16.69 -10.46 2.29
CA PHE A 340 -15.48 -11.04 2.89
C PHE A 340 -14.63 -9.99 3.61
N LEU A 341 -14.62 -8.75 3.10
CA LEU A 341 -13.89 -7.64 3.69
C LEU A 341 -14.64 -6.91 4.82
N GLY A 342 -15.77 -7.44 5.28
CA GLY A 342 -16.52 -6.89 6.41
C GLY A 342 -17.67 -5.96 6.00
N GLY A 343 -18.07 -6.01 4.74
CA GLY A 343 -19.22 -5.26 4.21
C GLY A 343 -18.87 -3.93 3.56
N ALA A 344 -19.88 -3.33 2.93
CA ALA A 344 -19.70 -2.17 2.06
C ALA A 344 -19.07 -0.95 2.77
N ASN A 345 -19.34 -0.75 4.06
CA ASN A 345 -18.89 0.43 4.80
C ASN A 345 -17.38 0.45 5.12
N SER A 346 -16.65 -0.65 4.91
CA SER A 346 -15.22 -0.76 5.24
C SER A 346 -14.37 -1.41 4.15
N ALA A 347 -14.99 -2.05 3.18
CA ALA A 347 -14.27 -2.82 2.16
C ALA A 347 -13.43 -1.93 1.25
N GLY A 348 -13.88 -0.70 0.98
CA GLY A 348 -13.19 0.22 0.07
C GLY A 348 -11.79 0.58 0.58
N GLY A 349 -11.64 0.89 1.86
CA GLY A 349 -10.34 1.20 2.45
C GLY A 349 -9.35 0.03 2.34
N LYS A 350 -9.83 -1.20 2.49
CA LYS A 350 -9.03 -2.43 2.41
C LYS A 350 -8.56 -2.76 0.98
N LEU A 351 -9.23 -2.22 -0.03
CA LEU A 351 -8.91 -2.39 -1.44
C LEU A 351 -8.00 -1.29 -1.98
N LYS A 352 -8.07 -0.07 -1.45
CA LYS A 352 -7.31 1.09 -1.93
C LYS A 352 -5.82 0.95 -1.69
N GLU A 353 -5.01 1.39 -2.66
CA GLU A 353 -3.58 1.60 -2.48
C GLU A 353 -3.31 2.52 -1.29
N THR A 354 -2.26 2.24 -0.53
CA THR A 354 -1.79 3.10 0.56
C THR A 354 -0.95 4.26 0.06
N GLY A 355 -0.93 5.34 0.80
CA GLY A 355 -0.13 6.53 0.47
C GLY A 355 -0.81 7.46 -0.54
N SER A 356 -0.07 8.45 -1.01
CA SER A 356 -0.57 9.54 -1.86
C SER A 356 0.01 9.53 -3.29
N ALA A 357 0.53 8.38 -3.75
CA ALA A 357 1.14 8.29 -5.08
C ALA A 357 0.12 8.52 -6.20
N HIS A 358 -1.07 7.93 -6.07
CA HIS A 358 -2.13 8.02 -7.06
C HIS A 358 -3.39 8.68 -6.50
N TRP A 359 -3.78 8.35 -5.27
CA TRP A 359 -4.90 8.96 -4.59
C TRP A 359 -4.57 10.39 -4.16
N GLY A 360 -5.55 11.28 -4.15
CA GLY A 360 -5.39 12.65 -3.63
C GLY A 360 -4.87 12.67 -2.19
N SER A 361 -4.49 13.84 -1.72
CA SER A 361 -3.74 14.06 -0.47
C SER A 361 -4.38 13.50 0.81
N ILE A 362 -5.67 13.14 0.80
CA ILE A 362 -6.38 12.54 1.92
C ILE A 362 -7.22 11.40 1.38
N THR A 363 -6.79 10.15 1.65
CA THR A 363 -7.56 8.95 1.29
C THR A 363 -8.01 8.25 2.56
N ILE A 364 -9.31 8.33 2.87
CA ILE A 364 -9.85 7.77 4.09
C ILE A 364 -9.76 6.24 4.06
N GLY A 365 -9.21 5.66 5.13
CA GLY A 365 -9.23 4.22 5.42
C GLY A 365 -8.36 3.34 4.51
N ALA A 366 -7.50 3.91 3.64
CA ALA A 366 -6.67 3.15 2.71
C ALA A 366 -5.62 2.30 3.44
N THR A 367 -5.79 0.99 3.46
CA THR A 367 -4.89 0.02 4.10
C THR A 367 -4.24 -0.97 3.13
N ASN A 368 -4.83 -1.13 1.94
CA ASN A 368 -4.41 -2.13 0.95
C ASN A 368 -4.18 -3.54 1.53
N GLU A 369 -4.94 -3.92 2.56
CA GLU A 369 -4.70 -5.18 3.28
C GLU A 369 -4.94 -6.43 2.44
N THR A 370 -5.58 -6.26 1.29
CA THR A 370 -5.85 -7.35 0.34
C THR A 370 -4.77 -7.51 -0.73
N GLY A 371 -3.92 -6.49 -0.97
CA GLY A 371 -3.03 -6.43 -2.12
C GLY A 371 -3.74 -6.15 -3.44
N PHE A 372 -5.05 -5.82 -3.43
CA PHE A 372 -5.81 -5.45 -4.63
C PHE A 372 -5.27 -4.17 -5.29
N THR A 373 -4.73 -3.26 -4.49
CA THR A 373 -4.06 -2.03 -4.94
C THR A 373 -4.94 -1.21 -5.90
N ALA A 374 -6.15 -0.87 -5.45
CA ALA A 374 -7.02 0.00 -6.21
C ALA A 374 -6.42 1.40 -6.34
N ILE A 375 -6.34 1.91 -7.58
CA ILE A 375 -5.86 3.26 -7.89
C ILE A 375 -6.96 4.09 -8.57
N PRO A 376 -6.98 5.42 -8.38
CA PRO A 376 -8.07 6.28 -8.83
C PRO A 376 -7.94 6.66 -10.30
N GLY A 377 -8.26 5.74 -11.21
CA GLY A 377 -8.18 5.92 -12.66
C GLY A 377 -9.23 6.87 -13.26
N GLY A 378 -10.16 7.34 -12.42
CA GLY A 378 -11.25 8.21 -12.86
C GLY A 378 -12.24 7.54 -13.78
N SER A 379 -12.93 8.34 -14.59
CA SER A 379 -13.94 7.91 -15.53
C SER A 379 -14.03 8.85 -16.73
N ARG A 380 -14.71 8.40 -17.78
CA ARG A 380 -15.15 9.22 -18.90
C ARG A 380 -16.68 9.19 -19.00
N ASP A 381 -17.26 10.35 -19.16
CA ASP A 381 -18.62 10.53 -19.70
C ASP A 381 -18.55 11.52 -20.87
N SER A 382 -19.27 12.61 -20.78
CA SER A 382 -19.07 13.77 -21.67
C SER A 382 -17.71 14.47 -21.47
N GLN A 383 -17.05 14.20 -20.34
CA GLN A 383 -15.75 14.72 -19.95
C GLN A 383 -14.99 13.65 -19.15
N PHE A 384 -13.70 13.84 -18.97
CA PHE A 384 -12.91 13.04 -18.01
C PHE A 384 -13.06 13.63 -16.62
N ARG A 385 -13.25 12.75 -15.61
CA ARG A 385 -13.47 13.15 -14.23
C ARG A 385 -12.80 12.23 -13.24
N GLY A 386 -12.34 12.80 -12.13
CA GLY A 386 -12.02 12.09 -10.90
C GLY A 386 -10.76 11.22 -10.93
N ILE A 387 -9.79 11.48 -11.84
CA ILE A 387 -8.45 10.92 -11.65
C ILE A 387 -7.89 11.50 -10.35
N GLY A 388 -7.30 10.65 -9.51
CA GLY A 388 -6.86 11.03 -8.17
C GLY A 388 -7.94 10.91 -7.09
N ASP A 389 -9.25 10.90 -7.45
CA ASP A 389 -10.36 10.91 -6.49
C ASP A 389 -11.22 9.66 -6.53
N PHE A 390 -11.45 9.10 -7.72
CA PHE A 390 -12.36 7.98 -7.94
C PHE A 390 -11.71 6.86 -8.73
N SER A 391 -12.01 5.62 -8.33
CA SER A 391 -11.82 4.42 -9.15
C SER A 391 -13.17 3.87 -9.54
N TRP A 392 -13.41 3.69 -10.83
CA TRP A 392 -14.63 3.11 -11.37
C TRP A 392 -14.31 1.86 -12.17
N TRP A 393 -15.04 0.79 -11.93
CA TRP A 393 -14.93 -0.46 -12.70
C TRP A 393 -16.28 -0.93 -13.19
N TRP A 394 -16.32 -1.38 -14.43
CA TRP A 394 -17.48 -2.11 -14.95
C TRP A 394 -17.65 -3.45 -14.24
N THR A 395 -18.91 -3.88 -14.14
CA THR A 395 -19.25 -5.29 -13.91
C THR A 395 -19.90 -5.86 -15.18
N LYS A 396 -19.86 -7.19 -15.38
CA LYS A 396 -20.55 -7.83 -16.50
C LYS A 396 -22.05 -8.01 -16.28
N THR A 397 -22.58 -7.62 -15.12
CA THR A 397 -23.97 -7.81 -14.76
C THR A 397 -24.82 -6.67 -15.27
N ALA A 398 -25.85 -6.99 -16.05
CA ALA A 398 -26.87 -6.05 -16.50
C ALA A 398 -28.06 -6.02 -15.51
N PRO A 399 -28.59 -4.84 -15.13
CA PRO A 399 -29.79 -4.75 -14.35
C PRO A 399 -31.02 -5.18 -15.18
N GLN A 400 -31.91 -5.95 -14.57
CA GLN A 400 -33.13 -6.44 -15.25
C GLN A 400 -34.06 -5.30 -15.68
N SER A 401 -34.08 -4.21 -14.90
CA SER A 401 -34.96 -3.05 -15.12
C SER A 401 -34.44 -2.03 -16.12
N SER A 402 -33.21 -2.16 -16.62
CA SER A 402 -32.56 -1.16 -17.47
C SER A 402 -31.74 -1.82 -18.58
N PRO A 403 -32.42 -2.31 -19.65
CA PRO A 403 -31.72 -2.82 -20.83
C PRO A 403 -30.76 -1.78 -21.43
N GLY A 404 -29.53 -2.18 -21.74
CA GLY A 404 -28.50 -1.26 -22.25
C GLY A 404 -27.65 -0.59 -21.17
N SER A 405 -27.80 -1.00 -19.90
CA SER A 405 -26.95 -0.60 -18.78
C SER A 405 -26.20 -1.79 -18.20
N LEU A 406 -25.12 -1.49 -17.49
CA LEU A 406 -24.38 -2.43 -16.65
C LEU A 406 -24.25 -1.86 -15.24
N TYR A 407 -24.11 -2.74 -14.27
CA TYR A 407 -23.65 -2.30 -12.94
C TYR A 407 -22.18 -1.89 -13.02
N SER A 408 -21.80 -0.95 -12.13
CA SER A 408 -20.43 -0.54 -11.92
C SER A 408 -20.10 -0.58 -10.40
N PHE A 409 -18.85 -0.78 -10.10
CA PHE A 409 -18.30 -0.73 -8.77
C PHE A 409 -17.37 0.47 -8.67
N TYR A 410 -17.38 1.20 -7.54
CA TYR A 410 -16.47 2.33 -7.39
C TYR A 410 -16.01 2.54 -5.94
N LEU A 411 -14.84 3.18 -5.82
CA LEU A 411 -14.24 3.65 -4.60
C LEU A 411 -13.97 5.15 -4.71
N TRP A 412 -14.02 5.83 -3.58
CA TRP A 412 -13.82 7.27 -3.49
C TRP A 412 -12.82 7.63 -2.39
N THR A 413 -12.04 8.74 -2.57
CA THR A 413 -11.06 9.19 -1.56
C THR A 413 -11.72 9.57 -0.24
N GLY A 414 -12.95 10.08 -0.28
CA GLY A 414 -13.65 10.69 0.84
C GLY A 414 -14.27 9.73 1.85
N ASP A 415 -14.27 8.41 1.59
CA ASP A 415 -14.73 7.39 2.54
C ASP A 415 -13.95 6.09 2.39
N ASP A 416 -14.16 5.13 3.28
CA ASP A 416 -13.61 3.78 3.23
C ASP A 416 -14.61 2.73 2.70
N ALA A 417 -15.73 3.19 2.15
CA ALA A 417 -16.79 2.35 1.63
C ALA A 417 -16.53 1.83 0.20
N ALA A 418 -17.24 0.78 -0.13
CA ALA A 418 -17.35 0.20 -1.47
C ALA A 418 -18.76 0.44 -2.01
N HIS A 419 -18.87 0.94 -3.22
CA HIS A 419 -20.12 1.41 -3.77
C HIS A 419 -20.47 0.69 -5.08
N PHE A 420 -21.78 0.52 -5.30
CA PHE A 420 -22.33 0.05 -6.56
C PHE A 420 -23.22 1.13 -7.21
N ASN A 421 -23.19 1.19 -8.53
CA ASN A 421 -24.00 2.09 -9.33
C ASN A 421 -24.43 1.40 -10.63
N GLN A 422 -25.24 2.07 -11.43
CA GLN A 422 -25.63 1.66 -12.78
C GLN A 422 -25.22 2.72 -13.80
N ALA A 423 -24.80 2.28 -14.97
CA ALA A 423 -24.36 3.17 -16.04
C ALA A 423 -24.74 2.63 -17.42
N GLY A 424 -25.14 3.53 -18.34
CA GLY A 424 -25.39 3.19 -19.74
C GLY A 424 -24.13 2.73 -20.45
N MET A 425 -24.23 1.65 -21.25
CA MET A 425 -23.07 1.01 -21.89
C MET A 425 -22.32 1.94 -22.85
N GLY A 426 -23.01 2.81 -23.58
CA GLY A 426 -22.41 3.74 -24.54
C GLY A 426 -21.96 5.06 -23.93
N GLU A 427 -22.44 5.41 -22.73
CA GLU A 427 -22.26 6.74 -22.17
C GLU A 427 -21.02 6.88 -21.29
N ARG A 428 -20.56 5.77 -20.70
CA ARG A 428 -19.50 5.75 -19.70
C ARG A 428 -18.28 4.98 -20.18
N GLY A 429 -17.12 5.48 -19.75
CA GLY A 429 -15.85 4.77 -19.85
C GLY A 429 -15.31 4.53 -18.45
N TYR A 430 -15.14 3.27 -18.06
CA TYR A 430 -14.61 2.84 -16.76
C TYR A 430 -13.46 1.86 -16.94
N SER A 431 -12.64 1.75 -15.92
CA SER A 431 -11.58 0.75 -15.85
C SER A 431 -12.13 -0.67 -15.78
N ILE A 432 -11.26 -1.64 -15.98
CA ILE A 432 -11.58 -3.07 -15.87
C ILE A 432 -10.56 -3.72 -14.93
N ARG A 433 -11.03 -4.53 -14.00
CA ARG A 433 -10.29 -5.59 -13.32
C ARG A 433 -10.84 -6.91 -13.82
N CYS A 434 -9.97 -7.91 -13.96
CA CYS A 434 -10.38 -9.25 -14.35
C CYS A 434 -10.27 -10.19 -13.15
N VAL A 435 -11.17 -11.18 -13.11
CA VAL A 435 -11.16 -12.29 -12.17
C VAL A 435 -10.96 -13.59 -12.93
N GLN A 436 -10.20 -14.52 -12.36
CA GLN A 436 -9.91 -15.82 -12.96
C GLN A 436 -11.19 -16.67 -13.02
N ASP A 437 -11.37 -17.40 -14.13
CA ASP A 437 -12.42 -18.39 -14.28
C ASP A 437 -12.21 -19.54 -13.26
N TRP A 438 -13.30 -20.12 -12.76
CA TRP A 438 -13.32 -21.22 -11.79
C TRP A 438 -12.92 -22.55 -12.43
#